data_8a5cfef916a9eb35e0d1802f1e33b73d
#
_entry.id   8a5cfef916a9eb35e0d1802f1e33b73d
#
_cell.length_a   1.000
_cell.length_b   1.000
_cell.length_c   1.000
_cell.angle_alpha   90.00
_cell.angle_beta   90.00
_cell.angle_gamma   90.00
#
_symmetry.space_group_name_H-M   'P 1'
#
loop_
_entity.id
_entity.type
_entity.pdbx_description
1 polymer ?
#
loop_
_entity_poly.entity_id
_entity_poly.type
_entity_poly.pdbx_seq_one_letter_code
_entity_poly.pdbx_strand_id
1 'polypeptide(L)'
;SLRGQRRFKPVALRTRLTEEEVARFASRSHRFPGVSIEARLARYYPYKETLTHALGYVSKINKKDLQKIQEAGEEGNYAATYDIGKLGIEKYHEDILHGEVGYQQVEVNSQGRIIRTLDVQPPIPGRDIVLNIDIRLQQAAQEALKDQRGTIIISSAHTGGILAMYSNP
;
A
#
# COMPACT_ATOMS: atom_id res chain seq x y z
N SER A 1 -12.41 5.66 -18.11
CA SER A 1 -12.69 5.08 -19.42
C SER A 1 -12.50 3.56 -19.34
N LEU A 2 -13.57 2.77 -19.52
CA LEU A 2 -13.56 1.29 -19.48
C LEU A 2 -12.96 0.64 -20.74
N ARG A 3 -12.51 1.43 -21.70
CA ARG A 3 -11.91 0.95 -22.94
C ARG A 3 -10.48 0.50 -22.69
N GLY A 4 -10.22 -0.82 -22.80
CA GLY A 4 -8.87 -1.41 -22.73
C GLY A 4 -8.64 -2.35 -21.53
N GLN A 5 -9.61 -2.57 -20.65
CA GLN A 5 -9.48 -3.56 -19.58
C GLN A 5 -9.91 -4.95 -20.04
N ARG A 6 -9.21 -5.99 -19.55
CA ARG A 6 -9.59 -7.40 -19.83
C ARG A 6 -11.00 -7.63 -19.32
N ARG A 7 -11.85 -8.28 -20.13
CA ARG A 7 -13.30 -8.49 -19.93
C ARG A 7 -13.70 -9.07 -18.56
N PHE A 8 -12.79 -9.69 -17.83
CA PHE A 8 -13.06 -10.39 -16.55
C PHE A 8 -12.33 -9.79 -15.36
N LYS A 9 -11.65 -8.64 -15.50
CA LYS A 9 -10.98 -8.00 -14.36
C LYS A 9 -11.95 -7.06 -13.65
N PRO A 10 -12.17 -7.22 -12.32
CA PRO A 10 -13.01 -6.29 -11.55
C PRO A 10 -12.49 -4.85 -11.65
N VAL A 11 -13.41 -3.91 -11.75
CA VAL A 11 -13.10 -2.48 -11.79
C VAL A 11 -13.56 -1.83 -10.51
N ALA A 12 -12.66 -1.19 -9.78
CA ALA A 12 -13.03 -0.43 -8.61
C ALA A 12 -13.89 0.79 -9.01
N LEU A 13 -15.16 0.78 -8.61
CA LEU A 13 -16.09 1.88 -8.81
C LEU A 13 -15.89 2.96 -7.75
N ARG A 14 -15.67 2.55 -6.50
CA ARG A 14 -15.41 3.42 -5.38
C ARG A 14 -14.46 2.75 -4.40
N THR A 15 -13.59 3.53 -3.79
CA THR A 15 -12.63 3.09 -2.77
C THR A 15 -12.88 3.81 -1.45
N ARG A 16 -12.45 3.24 -0.35
CA ARG A 16 -12.58 3.80 1.02
C ARG A 16 -14.04 4.06 1.41
N LEU A 17 -14.84 3.00 1.36
CA LEU A 17 -16.22 3.04 1.85
C LEU A 17 -16.21 3.14 3.38
N THR A 18 -17.13 3.93 3.92
CA THR A 18 -17.41 3.94 5.36
C THR A 18 -18.21 2.71 5.75
N GLU A 19 -18.23 2.36 7.04
CA GLU A 19 -19.02 1.24 7.55
C GLU A 19 -20.51 1.40 7.23
N GLU A 20 -21.04 2.62 7.31
CA GLU A 20 -22.41 2.93 6.96
C GLU A 20 -22.70 2.69 5.47
N GLU A 21 -21.78 3.07 4.59
CA GLU A 21 -21.89 2.82 3.14
C GLU A 21 -21.83 1.34 2.82
N VAL A 22 -20.96 0.59 3.52
CA VAL A 22 -20.87 -0.87 3.41
C VAL A 22 -22.19 -1.51 3.83
N ALA A 23 -22.75 -1.16 4.99
CA ALA A 23 -24.01 -1.68 5.48
C ALA A 23 -25.18 -1.35 4.53
N ARG A 24 -25.22 -0.10 4.03
CA ARG A 24 -26.24 0.36 3.06
C ARG A 24 -26.18 -0.40 1.74
N PHE A 25 -24.98 -0.69 1.25
CA PHE A 25 -24.81 -1.50 0.05
C PHE A 25 -25.18 -2.96 0.32
N ALA A 26 -24.72 -3.55 1.41
CA ALA A 26 -24.98 -4.95 1.77
C ALA A 26 -26.48 -5.25 1.82
N SER A 27 -27.28 -4.34 2.42
CA SER A 27 -28.74 -4.48 2.49
C SER A 27 -29.45 -4.43 1.11
N ARG A 28 -28.78 -3.90 0.08
CA ARG A 28 -29.34 -3.71 -1.27
C ARG A 28 -28.54 -4.43 -2.35
N SER A 29 -27.59 -5.28 -1.99
CA SER A 29 -26.68 -5.95 -2.91
C SER A 29 -27.40 -6.76 -4.01
N HIS A 30 -28.57 -7.32 -3.67
CA HIS A 30 -29.42 -8.04 -4.63
C HIS A 30 -29.88 -7.20 -5.84
N ARG A 31 -29.84 -5.87 -5.73
CA ARG A 31 -30.20 -4.93 -6.82
C ARG A 31 -29.04 -4.65 -7.78
N PHE A 32 -27.83 -5.06 -7.42
CA PHE A 32 -26.61 -4.76 -8.17
C PHE A 32 -25.83 -6.03 -8.53
N PRO A 33 -26.40 -6.88 -9.43
CA PRO A 33 -25.70 -8.09 -9.86
C PRO A 33 -24.36 -7.73 -10.50
N GLY A 34 -23.29 -8.44 -10.12
CA GLY A 34 -21.94 -8.20 -10.63
C GLY A 34 -21.17 -7.10 -9.88
N VAL A 35 -21.73 -6.51 -8.83
CA VAL A 35 -21.03 -5.57 -7.94
C VAL A 35 -20.81 -6.25 -6.58
N SER A 36 -19.58 -6.16 -6.07
CA SER A 36 -19.22 -6.71 -4.75
C SER A 36 -18.39 -5.71 -3.96
N ILE A 37 -18.41 -5.85 -2.64
CA ILE A 37 -17.47 -5.15 -1.76
C ILE A 37 -16.29 -6.07 -1.53
N GLU A 38 -15.10 -5.53 -1.71
CA GLU A 38 -13.85 -6.21 -1.44
C GLU A 38 -13.09 -5.46 -0.34
N ALA A 39 -12.82 -6.15 0.77
CA ALA A 39 -11.96 -5.62 1.82
C ALA A 39 -10.50 -5.69 1.37
N ARG A 40 -9.77 -4.59 1.54
CA ARG A 40 -8.35 -4.50 1.21
C ARG A 40 -7.59 -3.84 2.34
N LEU A 41 -6.39 -4.33 2.57
CA LEU A 41 -5.47 -3.66 3.46
C LEU A 41 -5.05 -2.32 2.85
N ALA A 42 -5.01 -1.30 3.68
CA ALA A 42 -4.51 0.01 3.31
C ALA A 42 -3.44 0.43 4.31
N ARG A 43 -2.40 1.12 3.82
CA ARG A 43 -1.37 1.64 4.70
C ARG A 43 -1.97 2.69 5.63
N TYR A 44 -1.71 2.57 6.91
CA TYR A 44 -2.12 3.51 7.95
C TYR A 44 -0.90 4.15 8.60
N TYR A 45 -0.90 5.46 8.69
CA TYR A 45 0.19 6.26 9.28
C TYR A 45 -0.32 6.95 10.56
N PRO A 46 -0.10 6.35 11.75
CA PRO A 46 -0.64 6.89 13.01
C PRO A 46 -0.11 8.27 13.35
N TYR A 47 1.12 8.59 12.95
CA TYR A 47 1.77 9.87 13.23
C TYR A 47 1.69 10.87 12.07
N LYS A 48 0.90 10.55 11.04
CA LYS A 48 0.60 11.44 9.91
C LYS A 48 1.85 12.18 9.40
N GLU A 49 1.76 13.53 9.35
CA GLU A 49 2.81 14.42 8.82
C GLU A 49 4.13 14.36 9.59
N THR A 50 4.12 14.01 10.88
CA THR A 50 5.31 13.95 11.72
C THR A 50 6.42 13.06 11.16
N LEU A 51 6.06 11.96 10.52
CA LEU A 51 7.01 10.99 9.97
C LEU A 51 7.05 10.96 8.42
N THR A 52 6.32 11.83 7.75
CA THR A 52 6.17 11.79 6.29
C THR A 52 7.51 11.81 5.55
N HIS A 53 8.47 12.64 5.99
CA HIS A 53 9.77 12.76 5.34
C HIS A 53 10.65 11.53 5.51
N ALA A 54 10.53 10.81 6.63
CA ALA A 54 11.27 9.60 6.90
C ALA A 54 10.60 8.38 6.27
N LEU A 55 9.32 8.15 6.56
CA LEU A 55 8.59 6.99 6.06
C LEU A 55 8.28 7.09 4.58
N GLY A 56 7.97 8.29 4.09
CA GLY A 56 7.40 8.45 2.77
C GLY A 56 5.91 8.06 2.74
N TYR A 57 5.45 7.59 1.60
CA TYR A 57 4.07 7.17 1.43
C TYR A 57 3.93 6.15 0.30
N VAL A 58 2.83 5.40 0.34
CA VAL A 58 2.39 4.54 -0.76
C VAL A 58 1.33 5.23 -1.61
N SER A 59 1.32 4.97 -2.89
CA SER A 59 0.31 5.49 -3.81
C SER A 59 0.16 4.58 -5.02
N LYS A 60 -0.90 4.78 -5.79
CA LYS A 60 -1.24 3.95 -6.96
C LYS A 60 -0.06 3.79 -7.91
N ILE A 61 0.12 2.56 -8.38
CA ILE A 61 1.10 2.20 -9.40
C ILE A 61 0.80 3.00 -10.67
N ASN A 62 1.78 3.76 -11.16
CA ASN A 62 1.70 4.52 -12.40
C ASN A 62 2.44 3.81 -13.54
N LYS A 63 2.43 4.41 -14.74
CA LYS A 63 3.09 3.81 -15.92
C LYS A 63 4.61 3.62 -15.76
N LYS A 64 5.28 4.55 -15.06
CA LYS A 64 6.73 4.44 -14.80
C LYS A 64 7.04 3.33 -13.80
N ASP A 65 6.18 3.16 -12.79
CA ASP A 65 6.33 2.08 -11.82
C ASP A 65 6.11 0.72 -12.50
N LEU A 66 5.07 0.61 -13.35
CA LEU A 66 4.81 -0.62 -14.13
C LEU A 66 6.01 -1.00 -14.99
N GLN A 67 6.64 -0.03 -15.64
CA GLN A 67 7.83 -0.29 -16.45
C GLN A 67 8.96 -0.85 -15.59
N LYS A 68 9.22 -0.29 -14.42
CA LYS A 68 10.25 -0.79 -13.49
C LYS A 68 9.96 -2.19 -12.98
N ILE A 69 8.69 -2.47 -12.63
CA ILE A 69 8.24 -3.80 -12.21
C ILE A 69 8.47 -4.82 -13.34
N GLN A 70 8.18 -4.44 -14.59
CA GLN A 70 8.44 -5.28 -15.77
C GLN A 70 9.93 -5.52 -16.00
N GLU A 71 10.75 -4.47 -15.92
CA GLU A 71 12.20 -4.57 -16.04
C GLU A 71 12.82 -5.46 -14.93
N ALA A 72 12.22 -5.46 -13.74
CA ALA A 72 12.62 -6.33 -12.63
C ALA A 72 12.07 -7.77 -12.72
N GLY A 73 11.12 -8.05 -13.62
CA GLY A 73 10.47 -9.35 -13.75
C GLY A 73 9.47 -9.69 -12.63
N GLU A 74 9.00 -8.67 -11.89
CA GLU A 74 8.15 -8.83 -10.72
C GLU A 74 6.65 -8.65 -11.00
N GLU A 75 6.22 -8.69 -12.25
CA GLU A 75 4.83 -8.47 -12.66
C GLU A 75 3.85 -9.40 -11.95
N GLY A 76 4.25 -10.64 -11.69
CA GLY A 76 3.46 -11.62 -10.97
C GLY A 76 3.16 -11.18 -9.54
N ASN A 77 4.19 -10.67 -8.84
CA ASN A 77 4.07 -10.23 -7.45
C ASN A 77 3.23 -8.96 -7.29
N TYR A 78 3.18 -8.12 -8.32
CA TYR A 78 2.35 -6.90 -8.34
C TYR A 78 1.00 -7.06 -9.05
N ALA A 79 0.66 -8.26 -9.51
CA ALA A 79 -0.57 -8.49 -10.28
C ALA A 79 -1.86 -8.17 -9.52
N ALA A 80 -1.85 -8.36 -8.19
CA ALA A 80 -2.97 -8.06 -7.28
C ALA A 80 -2.78 -6.79 -6.47
N THR A 81 -1.64 -6.11 -6.62
CA THR A 81 -1.27 -4.91 -5.86
C THR A 81 -1.64 -3.65 -6.64
N TYR A 82 -2.14 -2.63 -5.95
CA TYR A 82 -2.57 -1.36 -6.55
C TYR A 82 -1.69 -0.19 -6.14
N ASP A 83 -1.03 -0.29 -5.01
CA ASP A 83 -0.22 0.76 -4.43
C ASP A 83 1.24 0.30 -4.32
N ILE A 84 2.18 1.23 -4.40
CA ILE A 84 3.63 1.01 -4.30
C ILE A 84 4.25 2.16 -3.53
N GLY A 85 5.34 1.93 -2.82
CA GLY A 85 6.11 2.96 -2.13
C GLY A 85 6.67 3.99 -3.10
N LYS A 86 6.41 5.27 -2.85
CA LYS A 86 6.83 6.37 -3.73
C LYS A 86 8.06 7.10 -3.24
N LEU A 87 8.21 7.24 -1.95
CA LEU A 87 9.30 7.97 -1.30
C LEU A 87 9.69 7.28 0.02
N GLY A 88 10.83 7.70 0.58
CA GLY A 88 11.30 7.32 1.91
C GLY A 88 11.52 5.83 2.08
N ILE A 89 11.31 5.36 3.28
CA ILE A 89 11.46 3.96 3.68
C ILE A 89 10.49 3.05 2.93
N GLU A 90 9.27 3.50 2.69
CA GLU A 90 8.25 2.76 1.92
C GLU A 90 8.76 2.39 0.52
N LYS A 91 9.51 3.28 -0.12
CA LYS A 91 10.10 3.01 -1.43
C LYS A 91 11.40 2.22 -1.36
N TYR A 92 12.28 2.58 -0.41
CA TYR A 92 13.63 2.00 -0.35
C TYR A 92 13.61 0.54 0.09
N HIS A 93 12.65 0.19 0.95
CA HIS A 93 12.46 -1.15 1.47
C HIS A 93 11.15 -1.80 0.99
N GLU A 94 10.69 -1.42 -0.20
CA GLU A 94 9.49 -1.99 -0.81
C GLU A 94 9.55 -3.52 -0.90
N ASP A 95 10.70 -4.06 -1.30
CA ASP A 95 10.98 -5.50 -1.40
C ASP A 95 10.76 -6.25 -0.08
N ILE A 96 11.08 -5.61 1.05
CA ILE A 96 10.90 -6.16 2.39
C ILE A 96 9.45 -6.01 2.86
N LEU A 97 8.86 -4.82 2.60
CA LEU A 97 7.55 -4.43 3.13
C LEU A 97 6.38 -5.01 2.33
N HIS A 98 6.58 -5.26 1.03
CA HIS A 98 5.51 -5.73 0.14
C HIS A 98 5.15 -7.20 0.39
N GLY A 99 6.16 -8.06 0.63
CA GLY A 99 5.96 -9.50 0.72
C GLY A 99 5.70 -10.15 -0.65
N GLU A 100 5.16 -11.37 -0.63
CA GLU A 100 4.87 -12.13 -1.83
C GLU A 100 3.37 -12.41 -1.95
N VAL A 101 2.80 -12.15 -3.12
CA VAL A 101 1.37 -12.42 -3.35
C VAL A 101 1.13 -13.91 -3.49
N GLY A 102 0.06 -14.38 -2.83
CA GLY A 102 -0.42 -15.74 -3.04
C GLY A 102 -1.19 -15.88 -4.35
N TYR A 103 -1.31 -17.09 -4.84
CA TYR A 103 -2.12 -17.39 -6.00
C TYR A 103 -2.97 -18.65 -5.83
N GLN A 104 -4.06 -18.69 -6.54
CA GLN A 104 -4.98 -19.81 -6.57
C GLN A 104 -5.15 -20.26 -8.02
N GLN A 105 -4.81 -21.51 -8.30
CA GLN A 105 -5.07 -22.14 -9.58
C GLN A 105 -6.47 -22.76 -9.57
N VAL A 106 -7.32 -22.33 -10.48
CA VAL A 106 -8.70 -22.78 -10.55
C VAL A 106 -9.02 -23.33 -11.94
N GLU A 107 -9.83 -24.37 -11.96
CA GLU A 107 -10.44 -24.87 -13.20
C GLU A 107 -11.73 -24.09 -13.45
N VAL A 108 -11.88 -23.59 -14.66
CA VAL A 108 -13.07 -22.82 -15.06
C VAL A 108 -13.79 -23.48 -16.23
N ASN A 109 -15.10 -23.34 -16.30
CA ASN A 109 -15.89 -23.78 -17.46
C ASN A 109 -15.76 -22.77 -18.63
N SER A 110 -16.40 -23.10 -19.75
CA SER A 110 -16.42 -22.24 -20.95
C SER A 110 -17.04 -20.84 -20.72
N GLN A 111 -17.78 -20.66 -19.62
CA GLN A 111 -18.38 -19.39 -19.22
C GLN A 111 -17.53 -18.62 -18.20
N GLY A 112 -16.33 -19.12 -17.84
CA GLY A 112 -15.44 -18.49 -16.85
C GLY A 112 -15.86 -18.70 -15.39
N ARG A 113 -16.79 -19.61 -15.09
CA ARG A 113 -17.17 -19.94 -13.71
C ARG A 113 -16.20 -20.97 -13.14
N ILE A 114 -15.74 -20.73 -11.92
CA ILE A 114 -14.86 -21.65 -11.19
C ILE A 114 -15.62 -22.96 -10.92
N ILE A 115 -15.06 -24.09 -11.36
CA ILE A 115 -15.57 -25.45 -11.11
C ILE A 115 -14.92 -25.99 -9.84
N ARG A 116 -13.61 -25.91 -9.76
CA ARG A 116 -12.84 -26.36 -8.59
C ARG A 116 -11.51 -25.63 -8.47
N THR A 117 -10.99 -25.61 -7.28
CA THR A 117 -9.63 -25.15 -6.99
C THR A 117 -8.67 -26.35 -7.15
N LEU A 118 -7.60 -26.14 -7.93
CA LEU A 118 -6.58 -27.15 -8.19
C LEU A 118 -5.43 -27.03 -7.20
N ASP A 119 -4.99 -25.79 -6.96
CA ASP A 119 -3.89 -25.49 -6.07
C ASP A 119 -4.08 -24.11 -5.41
N VAL A 120 -3.54 -23.94 -4.19
CA VAL A 120 -3.57 -22.69 -3.45
C VAL A 120 -2.20 -22.45 -2.82
N GLN A 121 -1.53 -21.39 -3.23
CA GLN A 121 -0.32 -20.92 -2.58
C GLN A 121 -0.67 -19.67 -1.76
N PRO A 122 -0.57 -19.75 -0.41
CA PRO A 122 -0.88 -18.61 0.46
C PRO A 122 0.11 -17.47 0.24
N PRO A 123 -0.31 -16.20 0.45
CA PRO A 123 0.60 -15.06 0.42
C PRO A 123 1.59 -15.11 1.59
N ILE A 124 2.79 -14.61 1.35
CA ILE A 124 3.80 -14.38 2.38
C ILE A 124 3.78 -12.90 2.74
N PRO A 125 3.40 -12.53 3.98
CA PRO A 125 3.37 -11.12 4.37
C PRO A 125 4.76 -10.51 4.37
N GLY A 126 4.83 -9.22 4.08
CA GLY A 126 6.06 -8.44 4.22
C GLY A 126 6.56 -8.45 5.67
N ARG A 127 7.82 -8.12 5.85
CA ARG A 127 8.48 -8.10 7.16
C ARG A 127 8.40 -6.71 7.79
N ASP A 128 8.38 -6.68 9.11
CA ASP A 128 8.46 -5.44 9.87
C ASP A 128 9.86 -4.84 9.80
N ILE A 129 9.93 -3.52 9.75
CA ILE A 129 11.17 -2.75 9.80
C ILE A 129 11.18 -1.93 11.09
N VAL A 130 12.22 -2.11 11.90
CA VAL A 130 12.43 -1.34 13.13
C VAL A 130 13.35 -0.16 12.80
N LEU A 131 12.87 1.04 13.07
CA LEU A 131 13.61 2.28 12.86
C LEU A 131 14.29 2.74 14.15
N ASN A 132 15.41 3.45 14.01
CA ASN A 132 16.08 4.11 15.15
C ASN A 132 15.36 5.42 15.58
N ILE A 133 14.29 5.82 14.91
CA ILE A 133 13.58 7.06 15.20
C ILE A 133 12.89 6.97 16.57
N ASP A 134 13.21 7.91 17.46
CA ASP A 134 12.46 8.14 18.68
C ASP A 134 11.33 9.15 18.39
N ILE A 135 10.10 8.68 18.52
CA ILE A 135 8.92 9.51 18.23
C ILE A 135 8.83 10.78 19.09
N ARG A 136 9.36 10.75 20.31
CA ARG A 136 9.37 11.91 21.20
C ARG A 136 10.32 12.98 20.69
N LEU A 137 11.52 12.58 20.23
CA LEU A 137 12.47 13.50 19.60
C LEU A 137 11.93 14.03 18.28
N GLN A 138 11.25 13.20 17.50
CA GLN A 138 10.61 13.60 16.25
C GLN A 138 9.52 14.65 16.48
N GLN A 139 8.68 14.47 17.49
CA GLN A 139 7.64 15.42 17.88
C GLN A 139 8.23 16.71 18.42
N ALA A 140 9.30 16.63 19.22
CA ALA A 140 10.02 17.82 19.70
C ALA A 140 10.63 18.63 18.54
N ALA A 141 11.22 17.94 17.54
CA ALA A 141 11.73 18.59 16.33
C ALA A 141 10.61 19.26 15.52
N GLN A 142 9.45 18.64 15.41
CA GLN A 142 8.28 19.22 14.78
C GLN A 142 7.81 20.49 15.49
N GLU A 143 7.68 20.45 16.80
CA GLU A 143 7.25 21.61 17.59
C GLU A 143 8.26 22.75 17.53
N ALA A 144 9.57 22.44 17.54
CA ALA A 144 10.63 23.45 17.42
C ALA A 144 10.61 24.20 16.07
N LEU A 145 10.15 23.55 15.00
CA LEU A 145 10.06 24.15 13.65
C LEU A 145 8.66 24.61 13.27
N LYS A 146 7.70 24.60 14.17
CA LYS A 146 6.29 24.85 13.89
C LYS A 146 6.02 26.06 12.97
N ASP A 147 6.69 27.18 13.25
CA ASP A 147 6.52 28.46 12.55
C ASP A 147 7.76 28.86 11.73
N GLN A 148 8.73 27.96 11.58
CA GLN A 148 9.98 28.24 10.90
C GLN A 148 10.24 27.23 9.77
N ARG A 149 10.75 27.73 8.66
CA ARG A 149 11.24 26.87 7.57
C ARG A 149 12.62 26.32 7.94
N GLY A 150 12.79 25.04 7.84
CA GLY A 150 14.05 24.42 8.16
C GLY A 150 13.98 22.90 8.27
N THR A 151 15.11 22.32 8.63
CA THR A 151 15.22 20.87 8.84
C THR A 151 16.00 20.62 10.14
N ILE A 152 15.50 19.71 10.95
CA ILE A 152 16.18 19.18 12.13
C ILE A 152 16.49 17.72 11.91
N ILE A 153 17.76 17.35 12.03
CA ILE A 153 18.23 15.98 12.00
C ILE A 153 18.98 15.71 13.29
N ILE A 154 18.56 14.66 14.02
CA ILE A 154 19.20 14.20 15.26
C ILE A 154 19.73 12.81 15.03
N SER A 155 21.01 12.61 15.25
CA SER A 155 21.67 11.30 15.13
C SER A 155 22.37 10.90 16.42
N SER A 156 22.45 9.61 16.66
CA SER A 156 23.27 9.04 17.76
C SER A 156 24.75 9.16 17.40
N ALA A 157 25.53 9.82 18.27
CA ALA A 157 26.97 9.92 18.10
C ALA A 157 27.69 8.56 18.21
N HIS A 158 27.09 7.59 18.88
CA HIS A 158 27.67 6.27 19.09
C HIS A 158 27.41 5.30 17.93
N THR A 159 26.20 5.35 17.34
CA THR A 159 25.76 4.37 16.35
C THR A 159 25.59 4.95 14.94
N GLY A 160 25.56 6.28 14.81
CA GLY A 160 25.21 6.96 13.57
C GLY A 160 23.71 6.86 13.19
N GLY A 161 22.92 6.15 13.99
CA GLY A 161 21.49 5.97 13.72
C GLY A 161 20.73 7.29 13.80
N ILE A 162 19.80 7.50 12.86
CA ILE A 162 18.92 8.70 12.83
C ILE A 162 17.83 8.53 13.88
N LEU A 163 17.83 9.39 14.90
CA LEU A 163 16.85 9.40 15.98
C LEU A 163 15.65 10.31 15.70
N ALA A 164 15.86 11.38 14.92
CA ALA A 164 14.78 12.22 14.40
C ALA A 164 15.21 12.87 13.09
N MET A 165 14.25 13.03 12.17
CA MET A 165 14.42 13.74 10.91
C MET A 165 13.09 14.42 10.55
N TYR A 166 13.03 15.73 10.76
CA TYR A 166 11.85 16.53 10.48
C TYR A 166 12.21 17.72 9.60
N SER A 167 11.38 18.00 8.61
CA SER A 167 11.51 19.16 7.73
C SER A 167 10.19 19.90 7.65
N ASN A 168 10.26 21.21 7.77
CA ASN A 168 9.14 22.13 7.55
C ASN A 168 9.52 23.04 6.36
N PRO A 169 8.94 22.84 5.15
CA PRO A 169 9.30 23.55 3.91
C PRO A 169 8.82 25.00 3.87
#